data_0fca960daad2dd2cee4d96f2f046ac1a
#
_entry.id   0fca960daad2dd2cee4d96f2f046ac1a
#
_cell.length_a   1.000
_cell.length_b   1.000
_cell.length_c   1.000
_cell.angle_alpha   90.00
_cell.angle_beta   90.00
_cell.angle_gamma   90.00
#
_symmetry.space_group_name_H-M   'P 1'
#
loop_
_entity.id
_entity.type
_entity.pdbx_description
1 polymer ?
#
loop_
_entity_poly.entity_id
_entity_poly.type
_entity_poly.pdbx_seq_one_letter_code
_entity_poly.pdbx_strand_id
1 'polypeptide(L)'
;MLKQFENWLLQQKYSALTSSDYNGWIERLCRNNKYTLEHLIKNISNILLEYEKNGKKHSYGKRSHYSVLNALRRVQTFLIESKLV
;
A
#
# COMPACT_ATOMS: atom_id res chain seq x y z
N MET A 1 -2.89 10.57 6.02
CA MET A 1 -2.03 9.92 5.00
C MET A 1 -2.84 9.30 3.86
N LEU A 2 -3.90 8.56 4.16
CA LEU A 2 -4.67 7.87 3.11
C LEU A 2 -5.33 8.81 2.11
N LYS A 3 -5.87 9.93 2.57
CA LYS A 3 -6.47 10.92 1.68
C LYS A 3 -5.41 11.56 0.77
N GLN A 4 -4.25 11.83 1.32
CA GLN A 4 -3.13 12.39 0.55
C GLN A 4 -2.64 11.40 -0.51
N PHE A 5 -2.59 10.12 -0.15
CA PHE A 5 -2.21 9.06 -1.07
C PHE A 5 -3.23 8.96 -2.21
N GLU A 6 -4.52 8.98 -1.90
CA GLU A 6 -5.56 8.93 -2.93
C GLU A 6 -5.45 10.13 -3.88
N ASN A 7 -5.26 11.32 -3.35
CA ASN A 7 -5.09 12.52 -4.17
C ASN A 7 -3.85 12.42 -5.07
N TRP A 8 -2.76 11.87 -4.53
CA TRP A 8 -1.55 11.66 -5.32
C TRP A 8 -1.80 10.69 -6.47
N LEU A 9 -2.53 9.60 -6.23
CA LEU A 9 -2.89 8.66 -7.28
C LEU A 9 -3.70 9.33 -8.39
N LEU A 10 -4.65 10.19 -8.03
CA LEU A 10 -5.43 10.94 -9.01
C LEU A 10 -4.53 11.85 -9.85
N GLN A 11 -3.52 12.45 -9.25
CA GLN A 11 -2.54 13.27 -9.97
C GLN A 11 -1.70 12.44 -10.93
N GLN A 12 -1.48 11.15 -10.62
CA GLN A 12 -0.78 10.21 -11.49
C GLN A 12 -1.70 9.65 -12.59
N LYS A 13 -2.90 10.22 -12.74
CA LYS A 13 -3.88 9.87 -13.77
C LYS A 13 -4.55 8.52 -13.58
N TYR A 14 -4.52 7.97 -12.36
CA TYR A 14 -5.37 6.83 -12.04
C TYR A 14 -6.82 7.29 -11.93
N SER A 15 -7.76 6.42 -12.29
CA SER A 15 -9.17 6.74 -12.14
C SER A 15 -9.55 6.88 -10.66
N ALA A 16 -10.67 7.55 -10.41
CA ALA A 16 -11.18 7.68 -9.04
C ALA A 16 -11.44 6.31 -8.41
N LEU A 17 -11.99 5.38 -9.19
CA LEU A 17 -12.26 4.03 -8.72
C LEU A 17 -10.98 3.29 -8.34
N THR A 18 -9.97 3.31 -9.20
CA THR A 18 -8.69 2.65 -8.94
C THR A 18 -7.99 3.27 -7.74
N SER A 19 -8.02 4.60 -7.61
CA SER A 19 -7.41 5.29 -6.48
C SER A 19 -8.08 4.90 -5.17
N SER A 20 -9.41 4.83 -5.16
CA SER A 20 -10.17 4.39 -4.00
C SER A 20 -9.89 2.93 -3.65
N ASP A 21 -9.74 2.06 -4.66
CA ASP A 21 -9.44 0.65 -4.47
C ASP A 21 -8.06 0.46 -3.81
N TYR A 22 -7.05 1.18 -4.26
CA TYR A 22 -5.72 1.11 -3.65
C TYR A 22 -5.77 1.55 -2.18
N ASN A 23 -6.46 2.64 -1.89
CA ASN A 23 -6.66 3.07 -0.51
C ASN A 23 -7.34 1.99 0.32
N GLY A 24 -8.38 1.37 -0.22
CA GLY A 24 -9.10 0.30 0.46
C GLY A 24 -8.20 -0.90 0.78
N TRP A 25 -7.31 -1.27 -0.14
CA TRP A 25 -6.38 -2.37 0.09
C TRP A 25 -5.40 -2.05 1.22
N ILE A 26 -4.88 -0.83 1.27
CA ILE A 26 -3.97 -0.40 2.34
C ILE A 26 -4.69 -0.38 3.68
N GLU A 27 -5.92 0.13 3.70
CA GLU A 27 -6.73 0.18 4.92
C GLU A 27 -6.99 -1.22 5.47
N ARG A 28 -7.36 -2.16 4.60
CA ARG A 28 -7.58 -3.56 5.00
C ARG A 28 -6.30 -4.23 5.47
N LEU A 29 -5.19 -3.96 4.81
CA LEU A 29 -3.90 -4.50 5.21
C LEU A 29 -3.53 -4.05 6.61
N CYS A 30 -3.70 -2.78 6.91
CA CYS A 30 -3.42 -2.25 8.24
C CYS A 30 -4.35 -2.87 9.28
N ARG A 31 -5.63 -3.00 8.96
CA ARG A 31 -6.59 -3.61 9.88
C ARG A 31 -6.27 -5.07 10.17
N ASN A 32 -5.96 -5.84 9.12
CA ASN A 32 -5.70 -7.28 9.26
C ASN A 32 -4.41 -7.56 10.03
N ASN A 33 -3.42 -6.70 9.91
CA ASN A 33 -2.14 -6.87 10.59
C ASN A 33 -2.03 -6.03 11.86
N LYS A 34 -3.07 -5.28 12.18
CA LYS A 34 -3.10 -4.37 13.34
C LYS A 34 -1.99 -3.33 13.28
N TYR A 35 -1.67 -2.86 12.08
CA TYR A 35 -0.70 -1.78 11.89
C TYR A 35 -1.37 -0.43 12.06
N THR A 36 -0.64 0.51 12.68
CA THR A 36 -0.98 1.92 12.59
C THR A 36 -0.42 2.46 11.26
N LEU A 37 -0.92 3.61 10.81
CA LEU A 37 -0.35 4.26 9.63
C LEU A 37 1.10 4.64 9.86
N GLU A 38 1.45 5.08 11.06
CA GLU A 38 2.83 5.39 11.41
C GLU A 38 3.74 4.17 11.26
N HIS A 39 3.28 3.01 11.74
CA HIS A 39 4.04 1.78 11.60
C HIS A 39 4.23 1.41 10.13
N LEU A 40 3.17 1.53 9.33
CA LEU A 40 3.24 1.27 7.90
C LEU A 40 4.28 2.16 7.21
N ILE A 41 4.23 3.46 7.50
CA ILE A 41 5.16 4.42 6.91
C ILE A 41 6.61 4.07 7.27
N LYS A 42 6.86 3.83 8.55
CA LYS A 42 8.22 3.55 9.03
C LYS A 42 8.79 2.24 8.50
N ASN A 43 7.93 1.27 8.23
CA ASN A 43 8.37 -0.08 7.89
C ASN A 43 7.94 -0.49 6.49
N ILE A 44 7.61 0.46 5.62
CA ILE A 44 7.05 0.15 4.29
C ILE A 44 7.94 -0.80 3.49
N SER A 45 9.24 -0.61 3.50
CA SER A 45 10.15 -1.46 2.74
C SER A 45 10.14 -2.89 3.25
N ASN A 46 10.16 -3.08 4.57
CA ASN A 46 10.12 -4.41 5.18
C ASN A 46 8.77 -5.09 4.96
N ILE A 47 7.69 -4.33 5.07
CA ILE A 47 6.34 -4.85 4.84
C ILE A 47 6.19 -5.29 3.39
N LEU A 48 6.69 -4.48 2.45
CA LEU A 48 6.66 -4.81 1.03
C LEU A 48 7.39 -6.12 0.76
N LEU A 49 8.57 -6.33 1.36
CA LEU A 49 9.33 -7.56 1.20
C LEU A 49 8.56 -8.79 1.69
N GLU A 50 7.76 -8.65 2.75
CA GLU A 50 6.95 -9.76 3.25
C GLU A 50 5.91 -10.24 2.24
N TYR A 51 5.41 -9.34 1.39
CA TYR A 51 4.37 -9.65 0.41
C TYR A 51 4.92 -10.01 -0.96
N GLU A 52 6.20 -9.78 -1.20
CA GLU A 52 6.82 -10.12 -2.47
C GLU A 52 7.09 -11.63 -2.56
N LYS A 53 7.44 -12.08 -3.76
CA LYS A 53 7.77 -13.49 -4.00
C LYS A 53 8.84 -13.95 -3.01
N ASN A 54 8.59 -15.07 -2.34
CA ASN A 54 9.44 -15.64 -1.29
C ASN A 54 9.38 -14.90 0.06
N GLY A 55 8.51 -13.91 0.20
CA GLY A 55 8.27 -13.27 1.48
C GLY A 55 7.33 -14.10 2.35
N LYS A 56 7.26 -13.79 3.65
CA LYS A 56 6.45 -14.52 4.63
C LYS A 56 4.96 -14.50 4.30
N LYS A 57 4.49 -13.43 3.66
CA LYS A 57 3.08 -13.22 3.37
C LYS A 57 2.78 -13.30 1.88
N HIS A 58 3.64 -13.97 1.12
CA HIS A 58 3.51 -14.08 -0.32
C HIS A 58 2.15 -14.61 -0.77
N SER A 59 1.60 -15.58 -0.07
CA SER A 59 0.31 -16.18 -0.43
C SER A 59 -0.87 -15.58 0.33
N TYR A 60 -0.67 -14.46 1.02
CA TYR A 60 -1.71 -13.80 1.78
C TYR A 60 -2.81 -13.31 0.86
N GLY A 61 -4.03 -13.83 1.05
CA GLY A 61 -5.17 -13.45 0.22
C GLY A 61 -4.95 -13.81 -1.25
N LYS A 62 -4.92 -15.09 -1.60
CA LYS A 62 -4.55 -15.59 -2.94
C LYS A 62 -5.05 -14.74 -4.11
N ARG A 63 -6.34 -14.36 -4.11
CA ARG A 63 -6.93 -13.57 -5.21
C ARG A 63 -6.53 -12.10 -5.15
N SER A 64 -6.20 -11.63 -3.95
CA SER A 64 -5.91 -10.21 -3.69
C SER A 64 -4.43 -9.92 -3.63
N HIS A 65 -3.60 -10.95 -3.76
CA HIS A 65 -2.16 -10.80 -3.53
C HIS A 65 -1.55 -9.69 -4.38
N TYR A 66 -1.81 -9.72 -5.68
CA TYR A 66 -1.25 -8.70 -6.57
C TYR A 66 -1.82 -7.31 -6.31
N SER A 67 -3.08 -7.23 -5.93
CA SER A 67 -3.69 -5.94 -5.60
C SER A 67 -3.04 -5.32 -4.39
N VAL A 68 -2.82 -6.13 -3.34
CA VAL A 68 -2.14 -5.67 -2.13
C VAL A 68 -0.70 -5.26 -2.44
N LEU A 69 0.02 -6.09 -3.18
CA LEU A 69 1.40 -5.83 -3.54
C LEU A 69 1.53 -4.54 -4.36
N ASN A 70 0.67 -4.36 -5.35
CA ASN A 70 0.67 -3.15 -6.18
C ASN A 70 0.34 -1.91 -5.35
N ALA A 71 -0.63 -2.02 -4.44
CA ALA A 71 -0.97 -0.92 -3.54
C ALA A 71 0.21 -0.53 -2.66
N LEU A 72 0.92 -1.52 -2.10
CA LEU A 72 2.11 -1.27 -1.28
C LEU A 72 3.21 -0.59 -2.09
N ARG A 73 3.43 -1.02 -3.33
CA ARG A 73 4.43 -0.40 -4.21
C ARG A 73 4.08 1.06 -4.49
N ARG A 74 2.80 1.35 -4.70
CA ARG A 74 2.36 2.73 -4.93
C ARG A 74 2.53 3.58 -3.68
N VAL A 75 2.24 3.03 -2.50
CA VAL A 75 2.47 3.74 -1.23
C VAL A 75 3.95 4.07 -1.08
N GLN A 76 4.83 3.12 -1.34
CA GLN A 76 6.27 3.35 -1.25
C GLN A 76 6.71 4.49 -2.17
N THR A 77 6.26 4.47 -3.42
CA THR A 77 6.58 5.54 -4.39
C THR A 77 6.05 6.89 -3.91
N PHE A 78 4.81 6.91 -3.42
CA PHE A 78 4.20 8.13 -2.88
C PHE A 78 5.02 8.69 -1.72
N LEU A 79 5.42 7.84 -0.78
CA LEU A 79 6.19 8.29 0.39
C LEU A 79 7.56 8.83 -0.01
N ILE A 80 8.22 8.20 -0.96
CA ILE A 80 9.52 8.67 -1.46
C ILE A 80 9.37 10.02 -2.15
N GLU A 81 8.40 10.16 -3.04
CA GLU A 81 8.18 11.42 -3.79
C GLU A 81 7.76 12.55 -2.86
N SER A 82 7.02 12.23 -1.82
CA SER A 82 6.55 13.21 -0.84
C SER A 82 7.57 13.49 0.26
N LYS A 83 8.71 12.82 0.21
CA LYS A 83 9.78 12.95 1.23
C LYS A 83 9.30 12.63 2.64
N LEU A 84 8.39 11.66 2.75
CA LEU A 84 7.88 11.20 4.05
C LEU A 84 8.64 9.97 4.57
N VAL A 85 9.55 9.45 3.76
CA VAL A 85 10.40 8.31 4.12
C VAL A 85 11.86 8.71 3.93
#